data_2781c869b0558cd7fc693511ca645af3
#
_entry.id   2781c869b0558cd7fc693511ca645af3
#
_cell.length_a   1.000
_cell.length_b   1.000
_cell.length_c   1.000
_cell.angle_alpha   90.00
_cell.angle_beta   90.00
_cell.angle_gamma   90.00
#
_symmetry.space_group_name_H-M   'P 1'
#
loop_
_entity.id
_entity.type
_entity.pdbx_description
1 polymer ?
#
loop_
_entity_poly.entity_id
_entity_poly.type
_entity_poly.pdbx_seq_one_letter_code
_entity_poly.pdbx_strand_id
1 'polypeptide(L)'
;MYQVYILKSDAYARYYIGHSKDLVMRLKAHNSGKVRSTKAYRPWKIVYSEVCKDKHMAYSREFQIKSYKGGEAFKKLIEDK
;
A
#
# COMPACT_ATOMS: atom_id res chain seq x y z
N MET A 1 -0.76 1.94 16.79
CA MET A 1 -0.84 0.87 15.79
C MET A 1 -0.49 1.39 14.41
N TYR A 2 -0.07 0.50 13.53
CA TYR A 2 0.30 0.85 12.15
C TYR A 2 -0.53 0.01 11.20
N GLN A 3 -0.69 0.50 9.96
CA GLN A 3 -1.36 -0.26 8.93
C GLN A 3 -0.40 -0.45 7.75
N VAL A 4 -0.33 -1.69 7.27
CA VAL A 4 0.34 -2.00 6.00
C VAL A 4 -0.76 -1.96 4.95
N TYR A 5 -0.46 -1.37 3.81
CA TYR A 5 -1.49 -1.17 2.79
C TYR A 5 -0.94 -1.38 1.40
N ILE A 6 -1.86 -1.71 0.50
CA ILE A 6 -1.56 -1.79 -0.92
C ILE A 6 -2.51 -0.81 -1.63
N LEU A 7 -1.93 0.08 -2.41
CA LEU A 7 -2.67 1.00 -3.24
C LEU A 7 -2.61 0.53 -4.68
N LYS A 8 -3.68 0.78 -5.42
CA LYS A 8 -3.70 0.53 -6.86
C LYS A 8 -4.00 1.83 -7.58
N SER A 9 -3.25 2.12 -8.64
CA SER A 9 -3.54 3.27 -9.49
C SER A 9 -4.82 3.01 -10.29
N ASP A 10 -5.68 4.03 -10.41
CA ASP A 10 -6.87 3.92 -11.23
C ASP A 10 -6.56 4.10 -12.72
N ALA A 11 -5.43 4.71 -13.03
CA ALA A 11 -5.08 5.05 -14.41
C ALA A 11 -4.06 4.09 -15.03
N TYR A 12 -3.29 3.40 -14.19
CA TYR A 12 -2.19 2.55 -14.66
C TYR A 12 -2.19 1.22 -13.94
N ALA A 13 -1.55 0.22 -14.54
CA ALA A 13 -1.38 -1.09 -13.89
C ALA A 13 -0.22 -1.03 -12.90
N ARG A 14 -0.39 -0.24 -11.85
CA ARG A 14 0.65 0.00 -10.84
C ARG A 14 0.10 -0.17 -9.45
N TYR A 15 0.95 -0.70 -8.58
CA TYR A 15 0.64 -0.89 -7.16
C TYR A 15 1.71 -0.22 -6.31
N TYR A 16 1.31 0.23 -5.13
CA TYR A 16 2.24 0.78 -4.16
C TYR A 16 1.99 0.12 -2.81
N ILE A 17 3.05 -0.36 -2.17
CA ILE A 17 2.97 -1.04 -0.87
C ILE A 17 3.69 -0.19 0.16
N GLY A 18 3.03 0.09 1.28
CA GLY A 18 3.63 0.91 2.31
C GLY A 18 3.02 0.65 3.67
N HIS A 19 3.43 1.43 4.65
CA HIS A 19 2.82 1.38 5.97
C HIS A 19 2.72 2.79 6.53
N SER A 20 1.77 2.99 7.45
CA SER A 20 1.54 4.29 8.04
C SER A 20 0.76 4.15 9.34
N LYS A 21 0.92 5.12 10.22
CA LYS A 21 0.08 5.24 11.42
C LYS A 21 -1.32 5.71 11.07
N ASP A 22 -1.44 6.50 10.02
CA ASP A 22 -2.71 7.11 9.63
C ASP A 22 -2.90 6.90 8.13
N LEU A 23 -3.60 5.82 7.77
CA LEU A 23 -3.78 5.45 6.39
C LEU A 23 -4.59 6.47 5.61
N VAL A 24 -5.60 7.07 6.24
CA VAL A 24 -6.44 8.07 5.57
C VAL A 24 -5.60 9.28 5.14
N MET A 25 -4.80 9.80 6.07
CA MET A 25 -3.92 10.92 5.77
C MET A 25 -2.87 10.56 4.74
N ARG A 26 -2.34 9.34 4.82
CA ARG A 26 -1.32 8.89 3.88
C ARG A 26 -1.88 8.76 2.47
N LEU A 27 -3.11 8.24 2.34
CA LEU A 27 -3.77 8.16 1.04
C LEU A 27 -3.98 9.55 0.45
N LYS A 28 -4.39 10.51 1.28
CA LYS A 28 -4.52 11.89 0.82
C LYS A 28 -3.19 12.44 0.31
N ALA A 29 -2.10 12.13 1.01
CA ALA A 29 -0.77 12.58 0.58
C ALA A 29 -0.40 12.02 -0.79
N HIS A 30 -0.67 10.72 -1.01
CA HIS A 30 -0.41 10.12 -2.31
C HIS A 30 -1.22 10.78 -3.41
N ASN A 31 -2.51 11.03 -3.14
CA ASN A 31 -3.41 11.58 -4.16
C ASN A 31 -3.24 13.08 -4.38
N SER A 32 -2.61 13.78 -3.43
CA SER A 32 -2.34 15.21 -3.59
C SER A 32 -1.05 15.50 -4.35
N GLY A 33 -0.27 14.46 -4.64
CA GLY A 33 1.00 14.62 -5.33
C GLY A 33 2.19 14.94 -4.44
N LYS A 34 2.02 14.82 -3.11
CA LYS A 34 3.11 15.09 -2.17
C LYS A 34 4.14 13.99 -2.11
N VAL A 35 3.77 12.76 -2.51
CA VAL A 35 4.68 11.63 -2.50
C VAL A 35 5.26 11.48 -3.89
N ARG A 36 6.55 11.74 -4.01
CA ARG A 36 7.23 11.81 -5.30
C ARG A 36 7.09 10.54 -6.14
N SER A 37 7.25 9.37 -5.52
CA SER A 37 7.24 8.11 -6.25
C SER A 37 5.86 7.72 -6.78
N THR A 38 4.79 8.27 -6.22
CA THR A 38 3.43 7.92 -6.62
C THR A 38 2.70 9.02 -7.36
N LYS A 39 3.29 10.20 -7.43
CA LYS A 39 2.67 11.38 -8.02
C LYS A 39 2.19 11.17 -9.46
N ALA A 40 2.99 10.51 -10.27
CA ALA A 40 2.70 10.35 -11.70
C ALA A 40 1.56 9.37 -11.97
N TYR A 41 1.20 8.54 -11.00
CA TYR A 41 0.23 7.47 -11.19
C TYR A 41 -1.07 7.68 -10.43
N ARG A 42 -1.33 8.91 -10.02
CA ARG A 42 -2.58 9.28 -9.36
C ARG A 42 -3.76 9.13 -10.30
N PRO A 43 -4.99 8.91 -9.78
CA PRO A 43 -5.32 8.72 -8.36
C PRO A 43 -5.11 7.30 -7.90
N TRP A 44 -4.95 7.13 -6.59
CA TRP A 44 -4.74 5.84 -5.96
C TRP A 44 -5.93 5.45 -5.10
N LYS A 45 -6.20 4.16 -5.01
CA LYS A 45 -7.21 3.65 -4.09
C LYS A 45 -6.63 2.50 -3.29
N ILE A 46 -7.17 2.30 -2.08
CA ILE A 46 -6.74 1.20 -1.22
C ILE A 46 -7.41 -0.08 -1.69
N VAL A 47 -6.60 -1.09 -2.00
CA VAL A 47 -7.12 -2.41 -2.38
C VAL A 47 -6.85 -3.46 -1.30
N TYR A 48 -6.02 -3.14 -0.31
CA TYR A 48 -5.75 -4.04 0.81
C TYR A 48 -5.16 -3.24 1.96
N SER A 49 -5.51 -3.61 3.19
CA SER A 49 -4.86 -3.07 4.37
C SER A 49 -4.95 -4.07 5.52
N GLU A 50 -3.96 -4.02 6.40
CA GLU A 50 -3.98 -4.83 7.61
C GLU A 50 -3.32 -4.05 8.73
N VAL A 51 -3.77 -4.32 9.96
CA VAL A 51 -3.25 -3.64 11.14
C VAL A 51 -2.07 -4.42 11.70
N CYS A 52 -1.01 -3.70 12.03
CA CYS A 52 0.15 -4.25 12.70
C CYS A 52 0.32 -3.57 14.06
N LYS A 53 0.80 -4.34 15.03
CA LYS A 53 0.89 -3.89 16.40
C LYS A 53 1.84 -2.70 16.56
N ASP A 54 2.98 -2.75 15.89
CA ASP A 54 4.00 -1.71 16.01
C ASP A 54 4.69 -1.48 14.67
N LYS A 55 5.57 -0.48 14.65
CA LYS A 55 6.25 -0.08 13.43
C LYS A 55 7.16 -1.17 12.87
N HIS A 56 7.81 -1.91 13.76
CA HIS A 56 8.73 -2.97 13.35
C HIS A 56 7.98 -4.07 12.59
N MET A 57 6.83 -4.48 13.12
CA MET A 57 6.02 -5.50 12.47
C MET A 57 5.46 -5.00 11.12
N ALA A 58 5.07 -3.74 11.09
CA ALA A 58 4.56 -3.15 9.85
C ALA A 58 5.65 -3.10 8.79
N TYR A 59 6.86 -2.72 9.17
CA TYR A 59 7.99 -2.68 8.25
C TYR A 59 8.31 -4.08 7.71
N SER A 60 8.34 -5.07 8.59
CA SER A 60 8.61 -6.46 8.20
C SER A 60 7.54 -6.98 7.25
N ARG A 61 6.27 -6.68 7.54
CA ARG A 61 5.17 -7.14 6.70
C ARG A 61 5.19 -6.47 5.33
N GLU A 62 5.47 -5.18 5.30
CA GLU A 62 5.61 -4.45 4.05
C GLU A 62 6.69 -5.10 3.19
N PHE A 63 7.85 -5.39 3.78
CA PHE A 63 8.96 -6.00 3.09
C PHE A 63 8.57 -7.38 2.54
N GLN A 64 7.85 -8.17 3.34
CA GLN A 64 7.38 -9.49 2.92
C GLN A 64 6.47 -9.39 1.71
N ILE A 65 5.50 -8.48 1.74
CA ILE A 65 4.56 -8.30 0.62
C ILE A 65 5.30 -7.84 -0.63
N LYS A 66 6.25 -6.94 -0.48
CA LYS A 66 7.08 -6.50 -1.62
C LYS A 66 7.85 -7.65 -2.24
N SER A 67 8.25 -8.63 -1.43
CA SER A 67 9.01 -9.77 -1.92
C SER A 67 8.18 -10.72 -2.79
N TYR A 68 6.85 -10.60 -2.74
CA TYR A 68 5.97 -11.40 -3.60
C TYR A 68 6.07 -11.01 -5.08
N LYS A 69 6.50 -9.78 -5.35
CA LYS A 69 6.71 -9.27 -6.72
C LYS A 69 5.52 -9.48 -7.64
N GLY A 70 4.32 -9.30 -7.09
CA GLY A 70 3.11 -9.41 -7.89
C GLY A 70 2.70 -10.83 -8.25
N GLY A 71 3.28 -11.84 -7.60
CA GLY A 71 2.94 -13.25 -7.88
C GLY A 71 1.64 -13.69 -7.22
N GLU A 72 1.44 -15.01 -7.12
CA GLU A 72 0.21 -15.60 -6.59
C GLU A 72 -0.13 -15.10 -5.18
N ALA A 73 0.86 -15.02 -4.30
CA ALA A 73 0.60 -14.56 -2.93
C ALA A 73 0.09 -13.13 -2.90
N PHE A 74 0.63 -12.28 -3.75
CA PHE A 74 0.18 -10.89 -3.85
C PHE A 74 -1.26 -10.81 -4.38
N LYS A 75 -1.55 -11.57 -5.42
CA LYS A 75 -2.91 -11.60 -5.99
C LYS A 75 -3.93 -12.07 -4.99
N LYS A 76 -3.60 -13.07 -4.18
CA LYS A 76 -4.50 -13.57 -3.15
C LYS A 76 -4.82 -12.50 -2.11
N LEU A 77 -3.84 -11.69 -1.73
CA LEU A 77 -4.08 -10.64 -0.76
C LEU A 77 -5.13 -9.64 -1.26
N ILE A 78 -5.03 -9.22 -2.51
CA ILE A 78 -5.95 -8.21 -3.04
C ILE A 78 -7.29 -8.79 -3.48
N GLU A 79 -7.34 -10.07 -3.83
CA GLU A 79 -8.58 -10.72 -4.23
C GLU A 79 -9.48 -11.10 -3.05
N ASP A 80 -8.89 -11.35 -1.89
CA ASP A 80 -9.62 -11.76 -0.70
C ASP A 80 -10.30 -10.60 0.02
N LYS A 81 -10.31 -9.43 -0.56
CA LYS A 81 -10.94 -8.24 0.06
C LYS A 81 -12.41 -8.09 -0.33
#